data_df8351351ffad67ba55e4c71186ac3b3
#
_entry.id   df8351351ffad67ba55e4c71186ac3b3
#
_cell.length_a   1.000
_cell.length_b   1.000
_cell.length_c   1.000
_cell.angle_alpha   90.00
_cell.angle_beta   90.00
_cell.angle_gamma   90.00
#
_symmetry.space_group_name_H-M   'P 1'
#
loop_
_entity.id
_entity.type
_entity.pdbx_description
1 polymer ?
#
loop_
_entity_poly.entity_id
_entity_poly.type
_entity_poly.pdbx_seq_one_letter_code
_entity_poly.pdbx_strand_id
1 'polypeptide(L)'
;MTEQVLARGEEIFRLIPQRPPMVMVDVLYSADETGGRTGLTVSPANVFCINGFLAEPGLIEHSAQSAAAFAGYRYFLAGEDPHVGLIGEIKTFRIARTPKTGEKLKTNVNVIGEAMGMSLVETETFSGDEKIAGGQIKIFIV
;
A
#
# COMPACT_ATOMS: atom_id res chain seq x y z
N MET A 1 -21.98 -5.47 8.73
CA MET A 1 -21.79 -5.26 7.28
C MET A 1 -20.37 -5.62 6.89
N THR A 2 -20.25 -6.35 5.81
CA THR A 2 -18.93 -6.65 5.24
C THR A 2 -18.43 -5.45 4.45
N GLU A 3 -17.18 -5.10 4.62
CA GLU A 3 -16.56 -4.05 3.83
C GLU A 3 -16.44 -4.51 2.38
N GLN A 4 -16.72 -3.61 1.44
CA GLN A 4 -16.59 -3.89 0.02
C GLN A 4 -15.13 -4.17 -0.32
N VAL A 5 -14.90 -5.10 -1.25
CA VAL A 5 -13.55 -5.45 -1.72
C VAL A 5 -13.53 -5.31 -3.23
N LEU A 6 -12.58 -4.55 -3.75
CA LEU A 6 -12.39 -4.37 -5.19
C LEU A 6 -11.44 -5.43 -5.76
N ALA A 7 -10.43 -5.85 -4.99
CA ALA A 7 -9.46 -6.86 -5.41
C ALA A 7 -8.83 -7.51 -4.20
N ARG A 8 -8.56 -8.81 -4.29
CA ARG A 8 -7.85 -9.54 -3.23
C ARG A 8 -7.02 -10.68 -3.81
N GLY A 9 -6.01 -11.09 -3.05
CA GLY A 9 -5.14 -12.20 -3.43
C GLY A 9 -4.44 -11.94 -4.76
N GLU A 10 -4.51 -12.90 -5.65
CA GLU A 10 -3.84 -12.79 -6.94
C GLU A 10 -4.41 -11.69 -7.85
N GLU A 11 -5.61 -11.21 -7.57
CA GLU A 11 -6.18 -10.08 -8.31
C GLU A 11 -5.35 -8.81 -8.12
N ILE A 12 -4.63 -8.70 -6.99
CA ILE A 12 -3.73 -7.59 -6.74
C ILE A 12 -2.61 -7.53 -7.78
N PHE A 13 -2.20 -8.68 -8.33
CA PHE A 13 -1.13 -8.74 -9.34
C PHE A 13 -1.49 -8.02 -10.65
N ARG A 14 -2.77 -7.75 -10.88
CA ARG A 14 -3.22 -6.94 -12.03
C ARG A 14 -3.02 -5.46 -11.79
N LEU A 15 -2.77 -5.05 -10.55
CA LEU A 15 -2.73 -3.66 -10.13
C LEU A 15 -1.31 -3.16 -9.88
N ILE A 16 -0.40 -4.05 -9.50
CA ILE A 16 0.97 -3.71 -9.15
C ILE A 16 1.96 -4.59 -9.92
N PRO A 17 3.17 -4.07 -10.19
CA PRO A 17 4.19 -4.85 -10.90
C PRO A 17 4.93 -5.85 -10.03
N GLN A 18 4.94 -5.64 -8.70
CA GLN A 18 5.63 -6.53 -7.76
C GLN A 18 5.01 -7.93 -7.79
N ARG A 19 5.84 -8.93 -7.47
CA ARG A 19 5.43 -10.34 -7.38
C ARG A 19 5.98 -10.95 -6.10
N PRO A 20 5.40 -12.07 -5.63
CA PRO A 20 5.95 -12.76 -4.47
C PRO A 20 7.44 -13.02 -4.65
N PRO A 21 8.28 -12.89 -3.60
CA PRO A 21 7.89 -12.64 -2.21
C PRO A 21 7.76 -11.17 -1.81
N MET A 22 7.83 -10.23 -2.74
CA MET A 22 7.88 -8.80 -2.46
C MET A 22 6.51 -8.13 -2.33
N VAL A 23 5.42 -8.83 -2.58
CA VAL A 23 4.07 -8.25 -2.51
C VAL A 23 3.71 -7.94 -1.05
N MET A 24 3.37 -6.67 -0.78
CA MET A 24 3.05 -6.18 0.56
C MET A 24 1.61 -5.65 0.66
N VAL A 25 0.73 -6.00 -0.27
CA VAL A 25 -0.69 -5.66 -0.26
C VAL A 25 -1.46 -6.91 -0.65
N ASP A 26 -2.47 -7.30 0.10
CA ASP A 26 -3.28 -8.47 -0.23
C ASP A 26 -4.73 -8.14 -0.52
N VAL A 27 -5.16 -6.90 -0.29
CA VAL A 27 -6.53 -6.49 -0.58
C VAL A 27 -6.59 -4.99 -0.90
N LEU A 28 -7.45 -4.64 -1.87
CA LEU A 28 -7.84 -3.27 -2.16
C LEU A 28 -9.33 -3.17 -1.85
N TYR A 29 -9.68 -2.36 -0.87
CA TYR A 29 -11.07 -2.19 -0.44
C TYR A 29 -11.79 -1.13 -1.27
N SER A 30 -11.13 -0.01 -1.53
CA SER A 30 -11.76 1.11 -2.23
C SER A 30 -10.73 1.90 -3.01
N ALA A 31 -11.21 2.58 -4.06
CA ALA A 31 -10.40 3.51 -4.85
C ALA A 31 -11.35 4.50 -5.52
N ASP A 32 -11.08 5.79 -5.35
CA ASP A 32 -11.80 6.86 -6.03
C ASP A 32 -10.79 7.84 -6.64
N GLU A 33 -11.21 9.04 -7.00
CA GLU A 33 -10.34 10.00 -7.68
C GLU A 33 -9.21 10.52 -6.82
N THR A 34 -9.38 10.53 -5.49
CA THR A 34 -8.43 11.18 -4.57
C THR A 34 -7.72 10.20 -3.65
N GLY A 35 -8.17 8.96 -3.56
CA GLY A 35 -7.54 8.00 -2.66
C GLY A 35 -8.24 6.66 -2.60
N GLY A 36 -7.77 5.83 -1.69
CA GLY A 36 -8.31 4.50 -1.52
C GLY A 36 -7.90 3.88 -0.20
N ARG A 37 -8.27 2.63 -0.03
CA ARG A 37 -7.94 1.85 1.16
C ARG A 37 -7.47 0.48 0.76
N THR A 38 -6.37 0.05 1.35
CA THR A 38 -5.77 -1.26 1.13
C THR A 38 -5.65 -2.03 2.43
N GLY A 39 -5.19 -3.25 2.35
CA GLY A 39 -4.89 -4.04 3.53
C GLY A 39 -3.77 -5.04 3.31
N LEU A 40 -3.30 -5.56 4.42
CA LEU A 40 -2.30 -6.61 4.47
C LEU A 40 -2.47 -7.40 5.75
N THR A 41 -2.58 -8.73 5.64
CA THR A 41 -2.45 -9.60 6.81
C THR A 41 -0.98 -9.96 6.95
N VAL A 42 -0.40 -9.66 8.12
CA VAL A 42 1.02 -9.91 8.36
C VAL A 42 1.25 -11.40 8.50
N SER A 43 1.89 -12.01 7.51
CA SER A 43 2.18 -13.45 7.48
C SER A 43 3.57 -13.73 8.04
N PRO A 44 3.75 -14.85 8.79
CA PRO A 44 5.09 -15.24 9.22
C PRO A 44 6.03 -15.57 8.05
N ALA A 45 5.47 -15.87 6.87
CA ALA A 45 6.25 -16.14 5.67
C ALA A 45 6.65 -14.86 4.92
N ASN A 46 6.17 -13.69 5.37
CA ASN A 46 6.50 -12.41 4.74
C ASN A 46 7.99 -12.15 4.82
N VAL A 47 8.59 -11.76 3.71
CA VAL A 47 10.04 -11.56 3.60
C VAL A 47 10.58 -10.47 4.55
N PHE A 48 9.73 -9.52 4.95
CA PHE A 48 10.09 -8.46 5.89
C PHE A 48 9.78 -8.80 7.36
N CYS A 49 9.26 -10.00 7.63
CA CYS A 49 9.02 -10.40 9.02
C CYS A 49 10.31 -10.90 9.67
N ILE A 50 10.65 -10.31 10.82
CA ILE A 50 11.83 -10.63 11.61
C ILE A 50 11.37 -10.85 13.05
N ASN A 51 11.66 -12.02 13.61
CA ASN A 51 11.30 -12.36 14.99
C ASN A 51 9.81 -12.16 15.30
N GLY A 52 8.92 -12.48 14.33
CA GLY A 52 7.47 -12.39 14.51
C GLY A 52 6.87 -11.01 14.30
N PHE A 53 7.65 -10.06 13.80
CA PHE A 53 7.18 -8.70 13.55
C PHE A 53 7.50 -8.29 12.11
N LEU A 54 6.61 -7.53 11.49
CA LEU A 54 6.89 -6.90 10.20
C LEU A 54 7.86 -5.73 10.45
N ALA A 55 9.05 -5.81 9.90
CA ALA A 55 10.08 -4.79 10.08
C ALA A 55 9.67 -3.45 9.44
N GLU A 56 10.28 -2.36 9.89
CA GLU A 56 9.97 -1.02 9.39
C GLU A 56 10.04 -0.89 7.87
N PRO A 57 11.05 -1.43 7.17
CA PRO A 57 11.06 -1.37 5.70
C PRO A 57 9.83 -2.03 5.07
N GLY A 58 9.27 -3.06 5.71
CA GLY A 58 8.06 -3.71 5.24
C GLY A 58 6.84 -2.80 5.31
N LEU A 59 6.75 -1.97 6.35
CA LEU A 59 5.67 -0.97 6.47
C LEU A 59 5.80 0.12 5.41
N ILE A 60 7.01 0.54 5.10
CA ILE A 60 7.25 1.55 4.05
C ILE A 60 6.90 0.96 2.69
N GLU A 61 7.34 -0.27 2.42
CA GLU A 61 7.03 -0.95 1.16
C GLU A 61 5.53 -1.18 1.00
N HIS A 62 4.86 -1.59 2.09
CA HIS A 62 3.41 -1.74 2.10
C HIS A 62 2.71 -0.42 1.74
N SER A 63 3.18 0.70 2.31
CA SER A 63 2.59 2.01 2.04
C SER A 63 2.76 2.42 0.57
N ALA A 64 3.96 2.20 0.02
CA ALA A 64 4.22 2.51 -1.39
C ALA A 64 3.40 1.63 -2.32
N GLN A 65 3.31 0.32 -2.03
CA GLN A 65 2.49 -0.60 -2.83
C GLN A 65 1.00 -0.31 -2.68
N SER A 66 0.57 0.19 -1.54
CA SER A 66 -0.82 0.61 -1.35
C SER A 66 -1.17 1.75 -2.31
N ALA A 67 -0.29 2.73 -2.44
CA ALA A 67 -0.46 3.81 -3.41
C ALA A 67 -0.43 3.27 -4.84
N ALA A 68 0.46 2.32 -5.13
CA ALA A 68 0.55 1.70 -6.44
C ALA A 68 -0.70 0.90 -6.78
N ALA A 69 -1.27 0.16 -5.82
CA ALA A 69 -2.49 -0.62 -6.04
C ALA A 69 -3.68 0.31 -6.33
N PHE A 70 -3.79 1.41 -5.61
CA PHE A 70 -4.80 2.43 -5.87
C PHE A 70 -4.67 2.98 -7.29
N ALA A 71 -3.48 3.40 -7.69
CA ALA A 71 -3.25 3.92 -9.04
C ALA A 71 -3.47 2.84 -10.11
N GLY A 72 -3.01 1.63 -9.84
CA GLY A 72 -3.15 0.49 -10.75
C GLY A 72 -4.60 0.12 -11.01
N TYR A 73 -5.48 0.27 -10.03
CA TYR A 73 -6.90 0.01 -10.22
C TYR A 73 -7.49 0.97 -11.26
N ARG A 74 -7.07 2.22 -11.24
CA ARG A 74 -7.53 3.21 -12.24
C ARG A 74 -7.04 2.84 -13.63
N TYR A 75 -5.79 2.38 -13.77
CA TYR A 75 -5.29 1.87 -15.05
C TYR A 75 -6.05 0.63 -15.48
N PHE A 76 -6.33 -0.28 -14.55
CA PHE A 76 -7.10 -1.49 -14.83
C PHE A 76 -8.49 -1.15 -15.38
N LEU A 77 -9.18 -0.18 -14.80
CA LEU A 77 -10.49 0.25 -15.30
C LEU A 77 -10.40 0.84 -16.70
N ALA A 78 -9.27 1.42 -17.06
CA ALA A 78 -9.04 1.97 -18.40
C ALA A 78 -8.52 0.92 -19.39
N GLY A 79 -8.36 -0.33 -18.96
CA GLY A 79 -7.84 -1.40 -19.81
C GLY A 79 -6.34 -1.36 -20.02
N GLU A 80 -5.60 -0.67 -19.14
CA GLU A 80 -4.15 -0.53 -19.22
C GLU A 80 -3.46 -1.41 -18.18
N ASP A 81 -2.20 -1.78 -18.47
CA ASP A 81 -1.36 -2.50 -17.53
C ASP A 81 -0.86 -1.57 -16.41
N PRO A 82 -0.49 -2.13 -15.24
CA PRO A 82 0.04 -1.30 -14.15
C PRO A 82 1.36 -0.64 -14.57
N HIS A 83 1.50 0.62 -14.16
CA HIS A 83 2.72 1.38 -14.39
C HIS A 83 3.70 1.14 -13.26
N VAL A 84 4.99 1.22 -13.55
CA VAL A 84 6.03 1.12 -12.52
C VAL A 84 6.18 2.47 -11.85
N GLY A 85 6.08 2.47 -10.52
CA GLY A 85 6.34 3.66 -9.71
C GLY A 85 7.63 3.48 -8.93
N LEU A 86 8.41 4.56 -8.86
CA LEU A 86 9.64 4.59 -8.07
C LEU A 86 9.46 5.56 -6.91
N ILE A 87 9.86 5.13 -5.71
CA ILE A 87 9.87 6.02 -4.55
C ILE A 87 11.01 7.02 -4.75
N GLY A 88 10.64 8.31 -4.90
CA GLY A 88 11.63 9.38 -5.05
C GLY A 88 12.05 9.98 -3.71
N GLU A 89 11.13 10.07 -2.77
CA GLU A 89 11.38 10.66 -1.46
C GLU A 89 10.35 10.19 -0.47
N ILE A 90 10.78 9.94 0.77
CA ILE A 90 9.90 9.63 1.90
C ILE A 90 9.97 10.81 2.86
N LYS A 91 8.82 11.44 3.14
CA LYS A 91 8.75 12.62 4.01
C LYS A 91 7.96 12.31 5.26
N THR A 92 8.45 12.75 6.41
CA THR A 92 7.74 12.70 7.67
C THR A 92 7.10 11.35 7.98
N PHE A 93 7.71 10.26 7.52
CA PHE A 93 7.19 8.92 7.78
C PHE A 93 7.49 8.54 9.23
N ARG A 94 6.44 8.21 9.97
CA ARG A 94 6.56 7.86 11.38
C ARG A 94 5.97 6.48 11.63
N ILE A 95 6.66 5.71 12.45
CA ILE A 95 6.24 4.36 12.83
C ILE A 95 6.14 4.33 14.36
N ALA A 96 4.93 4.16 14.86
CA ALA A 96 4.68 4.08 16.28
C ALA A 96 5.08 2.71 16.83
N ARG A 97 4.82 1.65 16.08
CA ARG A 97 5.26 0.29 16.41
C ARG A 97 5.22 -0.58 15.16
N THR A 98 5.91 -1.72 15.23
CA THR A 98 5.86 -2.72 14.17
C THR A 98 4.80 -3.77 14.52
N PRO A 99 3.96 -4.18 13.54
CA PRO A 99 2.90 -5.16 13.82
C PRO A 99 3.44 -6.58 13.89
N LYS A 100 2.75 -7.40 14.69
CA LYS A 100 3.04 -8.84 14.82
C LYS A 100 2.41 -9.62 13.69
N THR A 101 2.96 -10.81 13.44
CA THR A 101 2.32 -11.76 12.53
C THR A 101 0.89 -12.03 12.99
N GLY A 102 -0.04 -12.09 12.03
CA GLY A 102 -1.46 -12.30 12.29
C GLY A 102 -2.26 -11.00 12.36
N GLU A 103 -1.64 -9.86 12.60
CA GLU A 103 -2.36 -8.59 12.60
C GLU A 103 -2.82 -8.25 11.18
N LYS A 104 -4.02 -7.67 11.09
CA LYS A 104 -4.60 -7.22 9.82
C LYS A 104 -4.46 -5.71 9.74
N LEU A 105 -3.68 -5.25 8.78
CA LEU A 105 -3.45 -3.83 8.57
C LEU A 105 -4.44 -3.28 7.55
N LYS A 106 -4.88 -2.05 7.80
CA LYS A 106 -5.65 -1.26 6.82
C LYS A 106 -4.94 0.07 6.62
N THR A 107 -4.78 0.46 5.38
CA THR A 107 -4.05 1.68 5.03
C THR A 107 -4.91 2.58 4.17
N ASN A 108 -5.06 3.82 4.62
CA ASN A 108 -5.69 4.88 3.83
C ASN A 108 -4.63 5.53 2.96
N VAL A 109 -4.95 5.73 1.69
CA VAL A 109 -4.09 6.39 0.72
C VAL A 109 -4.81 7.63 0.23
N ASN A 110 -4.16 8.79 0.33
CA ASN A 110 -4.69 10.05 -0.18
C ASN A 110 -3.68 10.71 -1.10
N VAL A 111 -4.09 11.05 -2.31
CA VAL A 111 -3.25 11.81 -3.22
C VAL A 111 -3.36 13.29 -2.85
N ILE A 112 -2.24 13.88 -2.42
CA ILE A 112 -2.20 15.28 -2.01
C ILE A 112 -1.94 16.18 -3.21
N GLY A 113 -1.14 15.71 -4.17
CA GLY A 113 -0.83 16.49 -5.36
C GLY A 113 -0.18 15.64 -6.44
N GLU A 114 -0.34 16.07 -7.67
CA GLU A 114 0.26 15.42 -8.83
C GLU A 114 0.81 16.50 -9.77
N ALA A 115 2.01 16.30 -10.29
CA ALA A 115 2.62 17.19 -11.26
C ALA A 115 3.77 16.49 -11.96
N MET A 116 3.82 16.58 -13.30
CA MET A 116 4.97 16.17 -14.11
C MET A 116 5.41 14.71 -13.87
N GLY A 117 4.45 13.79 -13.78
CA GLY A 117 4.75 12.37 -13.55
C GLY A 117 5.09 12.03 -12.11
N MET A 118 4.94 12.98 -11.20
CA MET A 118 5.18 12.77 -9.77
C MET A 118 3.87 12.88 -9.01
N SER A 119 3.65 11.97 -8.06
CA SER A 119 2.52 12.04 -7.14
C SER A 119 3.04 12.17 -5.72
N LEU A 120 2.48 13.10 -4.96
CA LEU A 120 2.70 13.19 -3.52
C LEU A 120 1.51 12.52 -2.84
N VAL A 121 1.78 11.46 -2.09
CA VAL A 121 0.75 10.61 -1.50
C VAL A 121 0.94 10.59 0.02
N GLU A 122 -0.17 10.72 0.75
CA GLU A 122 -0.17 10.53 2.20
C GLU A 122 -0.77 9.17 2.51
N THR A 123 -0.12 8.42 3.39
CA THR A 123 -0.62 7.12 3.84
C THR A 123 -0.76 7.09 5.35
N GLU A 124 -1.77 6.36 5.82
CA GLU A 124 -1.99 6.11 7.25
C GLU A 124 -2.34 4.65 7.42
N THR A 125 -1.54 3.92 8.19
CA THR A 125 -1.71 2.49 8.43
C THR A 125 -2.23 2.24 9.84
N PHE A 126 -3.29 1.45 9.91
CA PHE A 126 -3.97 1.12 11.15
C PHE A 126 -3.95 -0.39 11.39
N SER A 127 -3.83 -0.77 12.65
CA SER A 127 -4.13 -2.13 13.12
C SER A 127 -5.32 -1.99 14.06
N GLY A 128 -6.51 -2.44 13.62
CA GLY A 128 -7.76 -2.10 14.31
C GLY A 128 -7.96 -0.59 14.29
N ASP A 129 -8.18 -0.01 15.46
CA ASP A 129 -8.37 1.45 15.60
C ASP A 129 -7.06 2.20 15.87
N GLU A 130 -5.96 1.48 16.00
CA GLU A 130 -4.67 2.06 16.32
C GLU A 130 -3.89 2.44 15.07
N LYS A 131 -3.54 3.73 14.95
CA LYS A 131 -2.65 4.18 13.88
C LYS A 131 -1.21 3.80 14.26
N ILE A 132 -0.59 2.95 13.47
CA ILE A 132 0.75 2.45 13.77
C ILE A 132 1.83 3.06 12.88
N ALA A 133 1.47 3.61 11.72
CA ALA A 133 2.45 4.20 10.81
C ALA A 133 1.76 5.19 9.89
N GLY A 134 2.54 6.07 9.27
CA GLY A 134 2.05 6.99 8.25
C GLY A 134 3.05 8.05 7.89
N GLY A 135 2.83 8.67 6.76
CA GLY A 135 3.69 9.73 6.26
C GLY A 135 3.39 10.07 4.82
N GLN A 136 4.30 10.80 4.21
CA GLN A 136 4.17 11.23 2.82
C GLN A 136 5.24 10.57 1.97
N ILE A 137 4.86 10.17 0.77
CA ILE A 137 5.75 9.50 -0.18
C ILE A 137 5.60 10.20 -1.53
N LYS A 138 6.73 10.59 -2.12
CA LYS A 138 6.77 11.05 -3.51
C LYS A 138 7.03 9.85 -4.40
N ILE A 139 6.16 9.65 -5.37
CA ILE A 139 6.26 8.53 -6.31
C ILE A 139 6.37 9.08 -7.72
N PHE A 140 7.37 8.60 -8.46
CA PHE A 140 7.55 8.92 -9.87
C PHE A 140 7.07 7.75 -10.71
N ILE A 141 6.25 8.04 -11.72
CA ILE A 141 5.76 7.02 -12.66
C ILE A 141 6.72 6.98 -13.84
N VAL A 142 7.20 5.80 -14.15
CA VAL A 142 8.09 5.56 -15.30
C VAL A 142 7.41 4.75 -16.39
#